data_ebd2f1bc9ed0756a32e0ccbd47de4606
#
_entry.id   ebd2f1bc9ed0756a32e0ccbd47de4606
#
_cell.length_a   1.000
_cell.length_b   1.000
_cell.length_c   1.000
_cell.angle_alpha   90.00
_cell.angle_beta   90.00
_cell.angle_gamma   90.00
#
_symmetry.space_group_name_H-M   'P 1'
#
loop_
_entity.id
_entity.type
_entity.pdbx_description
1 polymer ?
#
loop_
_entity_poly.entity_id
_entity_poly.type
_entity_poly.pdbx_seq_one_letter_code
_entity_poly.pdbx_strand_id
1 'polypeptide(L)'
;MRSYSSLLAHVLGSHPEIDGYCETHLRYYFPFDVWRLQRRVRKLTGEPLRGRYVLDKILHNYAISPAILESQRTRAVLLLRQPMDVVQSILHMGTHLDPDERNTNLEHVTDYYVARLASLADLGRRLGRRAALIESEALLDRTDDTLEFLRDYLELSGPLQRRYRHFAKTGTPGYGDPSPAIRTGEIGAYPTKRPRFSLPPTLFAKIASAHAACLDACYRCCVPMPKARRLSSRDGRSTKQHHSLL
;
A
#
# COMPACT_ATOMS: atom_id res chain seq x y z
N MET A 1 -5.53 -4.77 0.61
CA MET A 1 -6.37 -5.34 -0.46
C MET A 1 -5.99 -4.71 -1.80
N ARG A 2 -5.46 -5.46 -2.73
CA ARG A 2 -5.21 -5.04 -4.14
C ARG A 2 -4.75 -3.59 -4.34
N SER A 3 -3.88 -3.09 -3.44
CA SER A 3 -3.43 -1.70 -3.33
C SER A 3 -1.90 -1.57 -3.51
N TYR A 4 -1.32 -2.37 -4.39
CA TYR A 4 0.13 -2.44 -4.63
C TYR A 4 0.96 -2.76 -3.37
N SER A 5 0.32 -3.34 -2.34
CA SER A 5 1.00 -3.64 -1.07
C SER A 5 2.13 -4.66 -1.20
N SER A 6 2.04 -5.62 -2.14
CA SER A 6 3.15 -6.55 -2.42
C SER A 6 4.34 -5.83 -3.05
N LEU A 7 4.08 -4.92 -4.00
CA LEU A 7 5.11 -4.11 -4.62
C LEU A 7 5.85 -3.26 -3.57
N LEU A 8 5.09 -2.52 -2.75
CA LEU A 8 5.66 -1.71 -1.69
C LEU A 8 6.46 -2.56 -0.68
N ALA A 9 5.93 -3.73 -0.29
CA ALA A 9 6.63 -4.61 0.65
C ALA A 9 7.97 -5.12 0.07
N HIS A 10 8.06 -5.38 -1.24
CA HIS A 10 9.33 -5.75 -1.88
C HIS A 10 10.32 -4.59 -1.92
N VAL A 11 9.84 -3.38 -2.21
CA VAL A 11 10.66 -2.16 -2.19
C VAL A 11 11.23 -1.92 -0.78
N LEU A 12 10.36 -1.94 0.23
CA LEU A 12 10.77 -1.75 1.63
C LEU A 12 11.73 -2.85 2.08
N GLY A 13 11.39 -4.12 1.83
CA GLY A 13 12.23 -5.25 2.22
C GLY A 13 13.55 -5.38 1.46
N SER A 14 13.74 -4.58 0.41
CA SER A 14 15.03 -4.47 -0.29
C SER A 14 15.98 -3.49 0.37
N HIS A 15 15.49 -2.66 1.29
CA HIS A 15 16.31 -1.73 2.05
C HIS A 15 17.04 -2.48 3.20
N PRO A 16 18.34 -2.21 3.44
CA PRO A 16 19.15 -2.96 4.43
C PRO A 16 18.65 -2.83 5.87
N GLU A 17 17.89 -1.78 6.18
CA GLU A 17 17.33 -1.59 7.53
C GLU A 17 15.95 -2.24 7.73
N ILE A 18 15.43 -2.98 6.75
CA ILE A 18 14.10 -3.59 6.84
C ILE A 18 14.17 -5.07 6.48
N ASP A 19 13.86 -5.92 7.45
CA ASP A 19 13.76 -7.37 7.25
C ASP A 19 12.31 -7.79 6.98
N GLY A 20 12.07 -8.55 5.91
CA GLY A 20 10.75 -9.03 5.51
C GLY A 20 10.20 -8.30 4.28
N TYR A 21 9.31 -8.98 3.54
CA TYR A 21 8.80 -8.49 2.24
C TYR A 21 7.41 -9.02 1.86
N CYS A 22 6.83 -9.93 2.63
CA CYS A 22 5.61 -10.63 2.25
C CYS A 22 4.63 -10.77 3.42
N GLU A 23 3.55 -11.46 3.17
CA GLU A 23 2.58 -11.85 4.18
C GLU A 23 3.14 -12.97 5.03
N THR A 24 3.15 -12.77 6.35
CA THR A 24 3.57 -13.84 7.28
C THR A 24 2.42 -14.71 7.74
N HIS A 25 1.16 -14.29 7.52
CA HIS A 25 -0.07 -14.92 7.97
C HIS A 25 -0.17 -15.07 9.50
N LEU A 26 0.57 -14.25 10.23
CA LEU A 26 0.51 -14.21 11.69
C LEU A 26 -0.67 -13.38 12.17
N ARG A 27 -1.22 -13.78 13.32
CA ARG A 27 -2.14 -13.00 14.12
C ARG A 27 -1.40 -12.54 15.37
N TYR A 28 -1.66 -11.31 15.77
CA TYR A 28 -0.91 -10.63 16.84
C TYR A 28 -1.82 -10.44 18.05
N TYR A 29 -1.99 -11.46 18.84
CA TYR A 29 -2.83 -11.41 20.04
C TYR A 29 -2.08 -10.87 21.25
N PHE A 30 -0.74 -11.05 21.28
CA PHE A 30 0.11 -10.71 22.42
C PHE A 30 1.37 -9.98 21.98
N PRO A 31 2.00 -9.17 22.87
CA PRO A 31 3.24 -8.47 22.55
C PRO A 31 4.39 -9.39 22.09
N PHE A 32 4.46 -10.61 22.60
CA PHE A 32 5.51 -11.58 22.21
C PHE A 32 5.31 -12.14 20.79
N ASP A 33 4.17 -11.90 20.13
CA ASP A 33 3.99 -12.29 18.73
C ASP A 33 4.95 -11.57 17.80
N VAL A 34 5.54 -10.46 18.21
CA VAL A 34 6.65 -9.81 17.50
C VAL A 34 7.86 -10.75 17.38
N TRP A 35 8.17 -11.54 18.42
CA TRP A 35 9.22 -12.56 18.34
C TRP A 35 8.87 -13.70 17.36
N ARG A 36 7.59 -14.10 17.30
CA ARG A 36 7.10 -15.04 16.26
C ARG A 36 7.27 -14.46 14.88
N LEU A 37 6.98 -13.15 14.68
CA LEU A 37 7.24 -12.46 13.43
C LEU A 37 8.72 -12.53 13.04
N GLN A 38 9.62 -12.20 13.95
CA GLN A 38 11.08 -12.26 13.70
C GLN A 38 11.50 -13.66 13.24
N ARG A 39 11.07 -14.72 13.94
CA ARG A 39 11.35 -16.11 13.54
C ARG A 39 10.76 -16.45 12.17
N ARG A 40 9.54 -15.99 11.91
CA ARG A 40 8.87 -16.24 10.63
C ARG A 40 9.58 -15.54 9.47
N VAL A 41 9.98 -14.29 9.66
CA VAL A 41 10.72 -13.52 8.64
C VAL A 41 12.07 -14.19 8.35
N ARG A 42 12.85 -14.56 9.36
CA ARG A 42 14.10 -15.34 9.16
C ARG A 42 13.88 -16.59 8.31
N LYS A 43 12.81 -17.34 8.60
CA LYS A 43 12.49 -18.56 7.82
C LYS A 43 12.09 -18.23 6.37
N LEU A 44 11.39 -17.10 6.14
CA LEU A 44 10.92 -16.71 4.81
C LEU A 44 12.01 -16.08 3.95
N THR A 45 12.93 -15.35 4.56
CA THR A 45 14.06 -14.72 3.85
C THR A 45 15.26 -15.65 3.71
N GLY A 46 15.42 -16.60 4.63
CA GLY A 46 16.63 -17.41 4.74
C GLY A 46 17.84 -16.64 5.29
N GLU A 47 17.65 -15.39 5.70
CA GLU A 47 18.71 -14.47 6.14
C GLU A 47 18.59 -14.14 7.64
N PRO A 48 19.70 -13.83 8.32
CA PRO A 48 19.65 -13.29 9.68
C PRO A 48 19.02 -11.91 9.68
N LEU A 49 18.24 -11.58 10.71
CA LEU A 49 17.69 -10.24 10.89
C LEU A 49 18.82 -9.25 11.20
N ARG A 50 18.92 -8.20 10.44
CA ARG A 50 19.93 -7.14 10.57
C ARG A 50 19.33 -5.75 10.56
N GLY A 51 18.09 -5.64 10.09
CA GLY A 51 17.39 -4.38 9.94
C GLY A 51 16.92 -3.80 11.28
N ARG A 52 16.70 -2.50 11.27
CA ARG A 52 16.05 -1.75 12.35
C ARG A 52 14.57 -2.13 12.47
N TYR A 53 13.95 -2.52 11.36
CA TYR A 53 12.55 -2.90 11.27
C TYR A 53 12.38 -4.34 10.85
N VAL A 54 11.33 -4.97 11.38
CA VAL A 54 10.82 -6.25 10.87
C VAL A 54 9.43 -5.98 10.28
N LEU A 55 9.27 -6.28 9.00
CA LEU A 55 8.09 -5.97 8.22
C LEU A 55 7.15 -7.17 8.11
N ASP A 56 5.86 -6.94 8.36
CA ASP A 56 4.78 -7.82 7.93
C ASP A 56 3.76 -7.08 7.09
N LYS A 57 3.28 -7.73 6.06
CA LYS A 57 2.18 -7.23 5.23
C LYS A 57 0.87 -7.81 5.71
N ILE A 58 0.07 -7.02 6.41
CA ILE A 58 -1.19 -7.47 6.97
C ILE A 58 -2.32 -7.21 5.97
N LEU A 59 -2.93 -8.28 5.51
CA LEU A 59 -4.17 -8.29 4.76
C LEU A 59 -5.33 -8.67 5.69
N HIS A 60 -6.54 -8.36 5.26
CA HIS A 60 -7.75 -8.69 6.01
C HIS A 60 -7.82 -8.01 7.40
N ASN A 61 -8.85 -8.33 8.14
CA ASN A 61 -9.09 -7.79 9.46
C ASN A 61 -8.47 -8.71 10.53
N TYR A 62 -7.16 -8.93 10.44
CA TYR A 62 -6.47 -9.67 11.49
C TYR A 62 -6.44 -8.87 12.78
N ALA A 63 -6.68 -9.57 13.88
CA ALA A 63 -6.52 -8.97 15.20
C ALA A 63 -5.07 -8.57 15.43
N ILE A 64 -4.86 -7.34 15.88
CA ILE A 64 -3.57 -6.83 16.32
C ILE A 64 -3.74 -6.39 17.76
N SER A 65 -2.92 -6.90 18.64
CA SER A 65 -2.92 -6.56 20.06
C SER A 65 -2.82 -5.03 20.26
N PRO A 66 -3.66 -4.44 21.11
CA PRO A 66 -3.54 -3.03 21.47
C PRO A 66 -2.12 -2.65 21.91
N ALA A 67 -1.46 -3.49 22.70
CA ALA A 67 -0.10 -3.22 23.17
C ALA A 67 0.93 -3.12 22.02
N ILE A 68 0.72 -3.83 20.90
CA ILE A 68 1.56 -3.68 19.70
C ILE A 68 1.22 -2.37 18.99
N LEU A 69 -0.08 -2.06 18.82
CA LEU A 69 -0.52 -0.82 18.17
C LEU A 69 -0.10 0.43 18.97
N GLU A 70 -0.10 0.37 20.28
CA GLU A 70 0.27 1.47 21.18
C GLU A 70 1.78 1.63 21.34
N SER A 71 2.57 0.62 20.99
CA SER A 71 4.04 0.68 21.08
C SER A 71 4.60 1.80 20.21
N GLN A 72 5.48 2.61 20.80
CA GLN A 72 6.19 3.67 20.08
C GLN A 72 7.16 3.14 19.02
N ARG A 73 7.45 1.85 19.04
CA ARG A 73 8.28 1.17 18.05
C ARG A 73 7.49 0.70 16.83
N THR A 74 6.15 0.72 16.90
CA THR A 74 5.30 0.33 15.77
C THR A 74 5.20 1.47 14.77
N ARG A 75 5.45 1.16 13.50
CA ARG A 75 5.18 2.02 12.35
C ARG A 75 4.25 1.29 11.41
N ALA A 76 3.33 2.00 10.81
CA ALA A 76 2.42 1.43 9.81
C ALA A 76 2.40 2.27 8.54
N VAL A 77 2.19 1.63 7.41
CA VAL A 77 1.90 2.28 6.14
C VAL A 77 0.53 1.82 5.68
N LEU A 78 -0.42 2.74 5.66
CA LEU A 78 -1.78 2.50 5.20
C LEU A 78 -1.85 2.84 3.71
N LEU A 79 -2.16 1.83 2.89
CA LEU A 79 -2.35 1.98 1.46
C LEU A 79 -3.83 2.01 1.14
N LEU A 80 -4.29 3.13 0.61
CA LEU A 80 -5.67 3.31 0.18
C LEU A 80 -5.69 3.49 -1.34
N ARG A 81 -6.43 2.63 -2.03
CA ARG A 81 -6.54 2.62 -3.49
C ARG A 81 -7.93 3.06 -3.91
N GLN A 82 -8.03 3.64 -5.12
CA GLN A 82 -9.31 4.04 -5.70
C GLN A 82 -10.33 2.88 -5.67
N PRO A 83 -11.57 3.13 -5.22
CA PRO A 83 -12.54 2.07 -4.90
C PRO A 83 -12.85 1.17 -6.09
N MET A 84 -13.07 1.73 -7.28
CA MET A 84 -13.36 0.95 -8.47
C MET A 84 -12.23 -0.01 -8.83
N ASP A 85 -10.99 0.43 -8.72
CA ASP A 85 -9.82 -0.40 -9.03
C ASP A 85 -9.65 -1.58 -8.07
N VAL A 86 -10.01 -1.38 -6.80
CA VAL A 86 -9.99 -2.45 -5.79
C VAL A 86 -11.06 -3.49 -6.11
N VAL A 87 -12.31 -3.05 -6.29
CA VAL A 87 -13.45 -3.94 -6.57
C VAL A 87 -13.22 -4.72 -7.86
N GLN A 88 -12.84 -4.04 -8.95
CA GLN A 88 -12.49 -4.66 -10.22
C GLN A 88 -11.38 -5.72 -10.05
N SER A 89 -10.37 -5.42 -9.25
CA SER A 89 -9.26 -6.34 -9.01
C SER A 89 -9.67 -7.56 -8.18
N ILE A 90 -10.59 -7.43 -7.24
CA ILE A 90 -11.11 -8.56 -6.45
C ILE A 90 -11.96 -9.47 -7.35
N LEU A 91 -12.90 -8.88 -8.09
CA LEU A 91 -13.75 -9.61 -9.02
C LEU A 91 -12.93 -10.37 -10.07
N HIS A 92 -11.94 -9.72 -10.67
CA HIS A 92 -11.05 -10.37 -11.62
C HIS A 92 -10.29 -11.54 -11.00
N MET A 93 -9.84 -11.41 -9.78
CA MET A 93 -9.17 -12.51 -9.06
C MET A 93 -10.12 -13.67 -8.83
N GLY A 94 -11.33 -13.40 -8.35
CA GLY A 94 -12.33 -14.44 -8.07
C GLY A 94 -12.82 -15.17 -9.32
N THR A 95 -12.82 -14.51 -10.48
CA THR A 95 -13.26 -15.14 -11.74
C THR A 95 -12.15 -15.90 -12.49
N HIS A 96 -10.89 -15.47 -12.37
CA HIS A 96 -9.83 -15.94 -13.28
C HIS A 96 -8.61 -16.56 -12.59
N LEU A 97 -8.30 -16.14 -11.36
CA LEU A 97 -7.04 -16.54 -10.71
C LEU A 97 -7.24 -17.52 -9.56
N ASP A 98 -8.30 -17.34 -8.80
CA ASP A 98 -8.64 -18.15 -7.63
C ASP A 98 -10.18 -18.15 -7.52
N PRO A 99 -10.85 -19.06 -8.24
CA PRO A 99 -12.31 -19.10 -8.29
C PRO A 99 -12.91 -19.27 -6.89
N ASP A 100 -13.54 -18.22 -6.40
CA ASP A 100 -14.27 -18.20 -5.15
C ASP A 100 -15.58 -17.43 -5.39
N GLU A 101 -16.71 -18.10 -5.18
CA GLU A 101 -18.05 -17.52 -5.37
C GLU A 101 -18.23 -16.23 -4.59
N ARG A 102 -17.61 -16.11 -3.40
CA ARG A 102 -17.64 -14.89 -2.59
C ARG A 102 -16.96 -13.72 -3.30
N ASN A 103 -15.88 -13.98 -4.04
CA ASN A 103 -15.13 -12.95 -4.76
C ASN A 103 -15.75 -12.60 -6.12
N THR A 104 -16.80 -13.30 -6.55
CA THR A 104 -17.58 -13.00 -7.76
C THR A 104 -18.91 -12.32 -7.45
N ASN A 105 -19.37 -12.39 -6.21
CA ASN A 105 -20.60 -11.73 -5.76
C ASN A 105 -20.34 -10.25 -5.45
N LEU A 106 -20.98 -9.36 -6.21
CA LEU A 106 -20.79 -7.90 -6.12
C LEU A 106 -21.13 -7.34 -4.74
N GLU A 107 -22.22 -7.80 -4.13
CA GLU A 107 -22.63 -7.34 -2.80
C GLU A 107 -21.64 -7.78 -1.74
N HIS A 108 -21.23 -9.06 -1.79
CA HIS A 108 -20.22 -9.57 -0.87
C HIS A 108 -18.89 -8.82 -0.97
N VAL A 109 -18.41 -8.56 -2.19
CA VAL A 109 -17.17 -7.80 -2.43
C VAL A 109 -17.32 -6.36 -1.92
N THR A 110 -18.48 -5.74 -2.15
CA THR A 110 -18.78 -4.40 -1.65
C THR A 110 -18.75 -4.34 -0.13
N ASP A 111 -19.46 -5.25 0.54
CA ASP A 111 -19.54 -5.30 2.00
C ASP A 111 -18.17 -5.59 2.64
N TYR A 112 -17.42 -6.53 2.07
CA TYR A 112 -16.06 -6.81 2.48
C TYR A 112 -15.16 -5.56 2.35
N TYR A 113 -15.26 -4.83 1.23
CA TYR A 113 -14.49 -3.62 1.02
C TYR A 113 -14.84 -2.52 2.02
N VAL A 114 -16.12 -2.27 2.25
CA VAL A 114 -16.62 -1.29 3.23
C VAL A 114 -16.14 -1.63 4.64
N ALA A 115 -16.29 -2.89 5.07
CA ALA A 115 -15.80 -3.35 6.37
C ALA A 115 -14.27 -3.16 6.52
N ARG A 116 -13.54 -3.38 5.43
CA ARG A 116 -12.09 -3.19 5.40
C ARG A 116 -11.69 -1.72 5.53
N LEU A 117 -12.42 -0.82 4.89
CA LEU A 117 -12.21 0.63 5.02
C LEU A 117 -12.48 1.12 6.45
N ALA A 118 -13.54 0.64 7.07
CA ALA A 118 -13.84 0.95 8.47
C ALA A 118 -12.70 0.50 9.41
N SER A 119 -12.17 -0.71 9.20
CA SER A 119 -11.01 -1.22 9.96
C SER A 119 -9.74 -0.39 9.73
N LEU A 120 -9.49 0.07 8.50
CA LEU A 120 -8.34 0.93 8.21
C LEU A 120 -8.46 2.29 8.90
N ALA A 121 -9.65 2.88 8.88
CA ALA A 121 -9.91 4.15 9.58
C ALA A 121 -9.71 4.00 11.10
N ASP A 122 -10.15 2.88 11.68
CA ASP A 122 -9.92 2.61 13.11
C ASP A 122 -8.42 2.43 13.42
N LEU A 123 -7.70 1.67 12.63
CA LEU A 123 -6.24 1.53 12.74
C LEU A 123 -5.54 2.89 12.62
N GLY A 124 -5.95 3.74 11.68
CA GLY A 124 -5.43 5.09 11.52
C GLY A 124 -5.63 5.94 12.77
N ARG A 125 -6.82 5.91 13.36
CA ARG A 125 -7.10 6.62 14.62
C ARG A 125 -6.23 6.13 15.79
N ARG A 126 -6.08 4.82 15.96
CA ARG A 126 -5.28 4.22 17.04
C ARG A 126 -3.78 4.47 16.89
N LEU A 127 -3.27 4.40 15.70
CA LEU A 127 -1.86 4.61 15.41
C LEU A 127 -1.49 6.10 15.38
N GLY A 128 -2.40 6.96 14.95
CA GLY A 128 -2.14 8.38 14.81
C GLY A 128 -0.94 8.62 13.88
N ARG A 129 -0.03 9.48 14.29
CA ARG A 129 1.17 9.81 13.50
C ARG A 129 2.18 8.67 13.35
N ARG A 130 1.97 7.53 13.99
CA ARG A 130 2.73 6.29 13.76
C ARG A 130 2.21 5.50 12.56
N ALA A 131 1.23 6.03 11.83
CA ALA A 131 0.79 5.54 10.54
C ALA A 131 1.04 6.58 9.45
N ALA A 132 1.67 6.19 8.35
CA ALA A 132 1.70 6.95 7.10
C ALA A 132 0.48 6.57 6.25
N LEU A 133 -0.13 7.55 5.59
CA LEU A 133 -1.19 7.34 4.61
C LEU A 133 -0.64 7.60 3.21
N ILE A 134 -0.82 6.63 2.31
CA ILE A 134 -0.47 6.75 0.90
C ILE A 134 -1.69 6.35 0.05
N GLU A 135 -2.10 7.22 -0.85
CA GLU A 135 -2.99 6.85 -1.95
C GLU A 135 -2.17 6.00 -2.92
N SER A 136 -2.56 4.75 -3.11
CA SER A 136 -1.70 3.70 -3.70
C SER A 136 -1.22 4.01 -5.12
N GLU A 137 -1.98 4.81 -5.86
CA GLU A 137 -1.63 5.25 -7.21
C GLU A 137 -0.34 6.08 -7.21
N ALA A 138 -0.08 6.84 -6.14
CA ALA A 138 1.13 7.64 -6.00
C ALA A 138 2.41 6.78 -6.06
N LEU A 139 2.33 5.50 -5.68
CA LEU A 139 3.48 4.59 -5.81
C LEU A 139 3.92 4.40 -7.26
N LEU A 140 3.00 4.52 -8.22
CA LEU A 140 3.28 4.40 -9.66
C LEU A 140 3.46 5.78 -10.32
N ASP A 141 2.56 6.72 -10.02
CA ASP A 141 2.47 8.01 -10.70
C ASP A 141 3.48 9.03 -10.18
N ARG A 142 3.87 8.90 -8.90
CA ARG A 142 4.82 9.78 -8.21
C ARG A 142 5.80 8.94 -7.39
N THR A 143 6.44 8.00 -8.05
CA THR A 143 7.29 7.00 -7.40
C THR A 143 8.37 7.64 -6.52
N ASP A 144 9.15 8.57 -7.05
CA ASP A 144 10.28 9.16 -6.31
C ASP A 144 9.80 9.94 -5.09
N ASP A 145 8.75 10.76 -5.23
CA ASP A 145 8.15 11.47 -4.10
C ASP A 145 7.66 10.49 -3.01
N THR A 146 7.08 9.35 -3.45
CA THR A 146 6.57 8.33 -2.53
C THR A 146 7.71 7.63 -1.79
N LEU A 147 8.79 7.31 -2.47
CA LEU A 147 9.96 6.67 -1.89
C LEU A 147 10.70 7.61 -0.92
N GLU A 148 10.83 8.89 -1.27
CA GLU A 148 11.41 9.91 -0.40
C GLU A 148 10.55 10.11 0.85
N PHE A 149 9.24 10.28 0.69
CA PHE A 149 8.31 10.37 1.81
C PHE A 149 8.41 9.18 2.78
N LEU A 150 8.49 7.95 2.24
CA LEU A 150 8.61 6.74 3.05
C LEU A 150 9.96 6.64 3.74
N ARG A 151 11.07 7.02 3.07
CA ARG A 151 12.40 7.11 3.68
C ARG A 151 12.37 8.02 4.90
N ASP A 152 11.82 9.22 4.74
CA ASP A 152 11.75 10.22 5.81
C ASP A 152 10.82 9.78 6.95
N TYR A 153 9.65 9.24 6.61
CA TYR A 153 8.69 8.73 7.59
C TYR A 153 9.26 7.57 8.43
N LEU A 154 10.01 6.67 7.81
CA LEU A 154 10.67 5.54 8.48
C LEU A 154 12.05 5.90 9.02
N GLU A 155 12.54 7.13 8.81
CA GLU A 155 13.84 7.61 9.23
C GLU A 155 14.98 6.67 8.77
N LEU A 156 14.94 6.21 7.51
CA LEU A 156 15.94 5.33 6.95
C LEU A 156 17.20 6.11 6.58
N SER A 157 18.37 5.51 6.82
CA SER A 157 19.67 6.14 6.57
C SER A 157 19.99 6.28 5.07
N GLY A 158 19.40 5.42 4.22
CA GLY A 158 19.62 5.39 2.78
C GLY A 158 18.32 5.56 1.99
N PRO A 159 18.42 5.83 0.67
CA PRO A 159 17.26 5.97 -0.18
C PRO A 159 16.59 4.63 -0.47
N LEU A 160 15.26 4.63 -0.52
CA LEU A 160 14.50 3.54 -1.13
C LEU A 160 14.68 3.61 -2.66
N GLN A 161 14.78 2.45 -3.30
CA GLN A 161 15.05 2.35 -4.73
C GLN A 161 13.80 1.92 -5.51
N ARG A 162 13.67 2.35 -6.77
CA ARG A 162 12.65 1.86 -7.69
C ARG A 162 12.82 0.37 -7.99
N ARG A 163 14.06 -0.12 -7.98
CA ARG A 163 14.41 -1.53 -8.12
C ARG A 163 14.37 -2.24 -6.79
N TYR A 164 13.85 -3.47 -6.79
CA TYR A 164 13.77 -4.30 -5.60
C TYR A 164 14.30 -5.71 -5.87
N ARG A 165 14.73 -6.36 -4.81
CA ARG A 165 15.24 -7.73 -4.85
C ARG A 165 14.09 -8.71 -5.09
N HIS A 166 14.41 -9.82 -5.75
CA HIS A 166 13.57 -11.00 -5.72
C HIS A 166 13.90 -11.82 -4.46
N PHE A 167 12.88 -12.22 -3.77
CA PHE A 167 12.99 -13.06 -2.59
C PHE A 167 12.44 -14.47 -2.90
N ALA A 168 12.71 -15.44 -2.04
CA ALA A 168 12.38 -16.85 -2.26
C ALA A 168 10.89 -17.12 -2.56
N LYS A 169 9.99 -16.25 -2.09
CA LYS A 169 8.52 -16.38 -2.32
C LYS A 169 7.96 -15.31 -3.26
N THR A 170 8.80 -14.53 -3.95
CA THR A 170 8.34 -13.55 -4.94
C THR A 170 7.53 -14.23 -6.04
N GLY A 171 6.31 -13.75 -6.26
CA GLY A 171 5.40 -14.31 -7.27
C GLY A 171 4.82 -15.69 -6.94
N THR A 172 4.93 -16.13 -5.67
CA THR A 172 4.29 -17.36 -5.20
C THR A 172 2.90 -17.05 -4.66
N PRO A 173 1.83 -17.75 -5.10
CA PRO A 173 0.50 -17.61 -4.53
C PRO A 173 0.51 -17.77 -3.00
N GLY A 174 -0.32 -16.99 -2.31
CA GLY A 174 -0.41 -16.99 -0.85
C GLY A 174 0.68 -16.17 -0.13
N TYR A 175 1.71 -15.68 -0.83
CA TYR A 175 2.77 -14.85 -0.23
C TYR A 175 2.80 -13.42 -0.77
N GLY A 176 1.79 -13.03 -1.52
CA GLY A 176 1.67 -11.71 -2.11
C GLY A 176 1.08 -11.75 -3.50
N ASP A 177 1.52 -10.85 -4.37
CA ASP A 177 1.08 -10.79 -5.75
C ASP A 177 1.74 -11.91 -6.59
N PRO A 178 0.97 -12.87 -7.16
CA PRO A 178 1.51 -13.92 -8.00
C PRO A 178 1.68 -13.48 -9.47
N SER A 179 1.30 -12.25 -9.83
CA SER A 179 1.35 -11.78 -11.22
C SER A 179 2.78 -11.66 -11.74
N PRO A 180 3.00 -11.74 -13.07
CA PRO A 180 4.31 -11.51 -13.67
C PRO A 180 4.91 -10.15 -13.31
N ALA A 181 4.06 -9.16 -13.01
CA ALA A 181 4.46 -7.81 -12.67
C ALA A 181 5.45 -7.74 -11.50
N ILE A 182 5.22 -8.51 -10.43
CA ILE A 182 6.11 -8.49 -9.26
C ILE A 182 7.49 -9.10 -9.56
N ARG A 183 7.61 -9.85 -10.66
CA ARG A 183 8.86 -10.51 -11.06
C ARG A 183 9.75 -9.62 -11.93
N THR A 184 9.32 -8.41 -12.25
CA THR A 184 10.17 -7.47 -13.02
C THR A 184 11.33 -6.91 -12.22
N GLY A 185 11.19 -6.87 -10.87
CA GLY A 185 12.20 -6.30 -9.99
C GLY A 185 12.24 -4.78 -9.98
N GLU A 186 11.25 -4.12 -10.60
CA GLU A 186 11.21 -2.65 -10.68
C GLU A 186 9.77 -2.13 -10.60
N ILE A 187 9.60 -0.94 -9.99
CA ILE A 187 8.34 -0.21 -10.03
C ILE A 187 8.11 0.30 -11.44
N GLY A 188 7.02 -0.12 -12.06
CA GLY A 188 6.66 0.29 -13.41
C GLY A 188 5.15 0.27 -13.65
N ALA A 189 4.72 0.89 -14.74
CA ALA A 189 3.35 0.77 -15.22
C ALA A 189 3.15 -0.60 -15.85
N TYR A 190 2.23 -1.37 -15.29
CA TYR A 190 1.85 -2.66 -15.84
C TYR A 190 0.54 -2.49 -16.61
N PRO A 191 0.56 -2.59 -17.94
CA PRO A 191 -0.66 -2.53 -18.72
C PRO A 191 -1.47 -3.79 -18.46
N THR A 192 -2.36 -3.74 -17.51
CA THR A 192 -3.35 -4.78 -17.28
C THR A 192 -4.65 -4.38 -17.97
N LYS A 193 -4.87 -4.91 -19.18
CA LYS A 193 -6.24 -4.95 -19.75
C LYS A 193 -7.06 -5.88 -18.86
N ARG A 194 -7.81 -5.32 -17.93
CA ARG A 194 -8.75 -6.09 -17.11
C ARG A 194 -10.16 -5.89 -17.64
N PRO A 195 -10.99 -6.95 -17.66
CA PRO A 195 -12.41 -6.79 -17.89
C PRO A 195 -12.96 -5.76 -16.90
N ARG A 196 -13.78 -4.84 -17.37
CA ARG A 196 -14.46 -3.89 -16.49
C ARG A 196 -15.82 -4.46 -16.12
N PHE A 197 -16.05 -4.65 -14.85
CA PHE A 197 -17.36 -5.01 -14.31
C PHE A 197 -18.17 -3.75 -14.08
N SER A 198 -19.45 -3.75 -14.47
CA SER A 198 -20.38 -2.68 -14.15
C SER A 198 -20.90 -2.86 -12.73
N LEU A 199 -20.87 -1.79 -11.94
CA LEU A 199 -21.47 -1.77 -10.60
C LEU A 199 -22.81 -1.03 -10.64
N PRO A 200 -23.85 -1.57 -9.97
CA PRO A 200 -25.07 -0.83 -9.72
C PRO A 200 -24.77 0.51 -9.04
N PRO A 201 -25.49 1.60 -9.41
CA PRO A 201 -25.25 2.93 -8.83
C PRO A 201 -25.30 2.96 -7.30
N THR A 202 -26.17 2.18 -6.69
CA THR A 202 -26.31 2.05 -5.23
C THR A 202 -25.06 1.47 -4.58
N LEU A 203 -24.47 0.41 -5.13
CA LEU A 203 -23.23 -0.19 -4.64
C LEU A 203 -22.05 0.73 -4.87
N PHE A 204 -22.00 1.41 -6.02
CA PHE A 204 -20.98 2.42 -6.28
C PHE A 204 -21.03 3.56 -5.25
N ALA A 205 -22.20 4.13 -4.98
CA ALA A 205 -22.37 5.17 -3.98
C ALA A 205 -21.93 4.71 -2.58
N LYS A 206 -22.26 3.47 -2.19
CA LYS A 206 -21.87 2.85 -0.91
C LYS A 206 -20.35 2.77 -0.76
N ILE A 207 -19.63 2.26 -1.77
CA ILE A 207 -18.16 2.15 -1.70
C ILE A 207 -17.48 3.50 -1.79
N ALA A 208 -17.98 4.44 -2.59
CA ALA A 208 -17.42 5.78 -2.71
C ALA A 208 -17.55 6.56 -1.40
N SER A 209 -18.71 6.50 -0.74
CA SER A 209 -18.94 7.12 0.57
C SER A 209 -18.02 6.54 1.64
N ALA A 210 -17.93 5.21 1.73
CA ALA A 210 -17.05 4.55 2.70
C ALA A 210 -15.57 4.88 2.45
N HIS A 211 -15.15 4.95 1.18
CA HIS A 211 -13.79 5.33 0.82
C HIS A 211 -13.49 6.78 1.24
N ALA A 212 -14.38 7.72 0.93
CA ALA A 212 -14.22 9.12 1.30
C ALA A 212 -14.13 9.29 2.82
N ALA A 213 -14.99 8.59 3.58
CA ALA A 213 -14.97 8.63 5.05
C ALA A 213 -13.66 8.05 5.63
N CYS A 214 -13.17 6.93 5.08
CA CYS A 214 -11.89 6.35 5.50
C CYS A 214 -10.71 7.28 5.18
N LEU A 215 -10.68 7.85 3.99
CA LEU A 215 -9.64 8.77 3.55
C LEU A 215 -9.59 10.01 4.45
N ASP A 216 -10.74 10.64 4.71
CA ASP A 216 -10.85 11.80 5.59
C ASP A 216 -10.39 11.48 7.03
N ALA A 217 -10.82 10.35 7.59
CA ALA A 217 -10.38 9.93 8.91
C ALA A 217 -8.85 9.73 8.98
N CYS A 218 -8.27 9.08 7.97
CA CYS A 218 -6.82 8.85 7.91
C CYS A 218 -6.04 10.15 7.68
N TYR A 219 -6.54 11.08 6.86
CA TYR A 219 -5.92 12.39 6.66
C TYR A 219 -5.85 13.21 7.96
N ARG A 220 -6.86 13.11 8.82
CA ARG A 220 -6.87 13.80 10.11
C ARG A 220 -5.93 13.21 11.15
N CYS A 221 -5.72 11.92 11.13
CA CYS A 221 -5.00 11.23 12.21
C CYS A 221 -3.56 10.82 11.83
N CYS A 222 -3.34 10.39 10.61
CA CYS A 222 -2.06 9.85 10.16
C CYS A 222 -1.11 10.94 9.63
N VAL A 223 0.06 10.52 9.16
CA VAL A 223 0.99 11.35 8.37
C VAL A 223 0.66 11.11 6.89
N PRO A 224 -0.07 12.01 6.22
CA PRO A 224 -0.40 11.81 4.82
C PRO A 224 0.80 12.14 3.92
N MET A 225 0.97 11.34 2.86
CA MET A 225 1.88 11.72 1.79
C MET A 225 1.41 13.04 1.16
N PRO A 226 2.28 14.02 0.96
CA PRO A 226 1.92 15.30 0.34
C PRO A 226 1.29 15.11 -1.04
N LYS A 227 0.21 15.84 -1.31
CA LYS A 227 -0.37 15.90 -2.66
C LYS A 227 0.63 16.57 -3.61
N ALA A 228 0.62 16.20 -4.90
CA ALA A 228 1.44 16.88 -5.89
C ALA A 228 1.21 18.40 -5.80
N ARG A 229 2.30 19.18 -5.73
CA ARG A 229 2.20 20.63 -5.88
C ARG A 229 1.64 20.89 -7.28
N ARG A 230 0.47 21.51 -7.36
CA ARG A 230 0.02 22.08 -8.62
C ARG A 230 1.09 23.12 -9.00
N LEU A 231 1.86 22.85 -10.04
CA LEU A 231 2.69 23.88 -10.66
C LEU A 231 1.71 24.98 -11.07
N SER A 232 1.72 26.10 -10.33
CA SER A 232 1.00 27.29 -10.75
C SER A 232 1.66 27.71 -12.05
N SER A 233 0.89 27.69 -13.13
CA SER A 233 1.27 28.27 -14.41
C SER A 233 1.38 29.80 -14.24
N ARG A 234 2.48 30.25 -13.69
CA ARG A 234 2.92 31.64 -13.68
C ARG A 234 4.35 31.63 -14.18
N ASP A 235 4.48 31.88 -15.45
CA ASP A 235 5.42 32.85 -16.04
C ASP A 235 5.37 32.73 -17.56
N GLY A 236 4.22 33.19 -18.09
CA GLY A 236 4.09 33.56 -19.50
C GLY A 236 4.20 35.09 -19.63
N ARG A 237 5.29 35.70 -19.15
CA ARG A 237 5.62 37.05 -19.58
C ARG A 237 6.72 36.98 -20.64
N SER A 238 6.26 36.86 -21.87
CA SER A 238 7.05 37.18 -23.07
C SER A 238 7.44 38.65 -23.04
N THR A 239 8.66 38.93 -22.70
CA THR A 239 9.32 40.23 -23.01
C THR A 239 9.62 40.25 -24.48
N LYS A 240 8.74 40.84 -25.28
CA LYS A 240 9.09 41.28 -26.64
C LYS A 240 10.11 42.43 -26.52
N GLN A 241 11.37 42.16 -26.72
CA GLN A 241 12.35 43.19 -27.03
C GLN A 241 12.19 43.59 -28.52
N HIS A 242 11.71 44.82 -28.72
CA HIS A 242 11.82 45.50 -29.97
C HIS A 242 13.29 45.90 -30.16
N HIS A 243 13.94 45.31 -31.15
CA HIS A 243 15.16 45.90 -31.74
C HIS A 243 14.72 46.79 -32.88
N SER A 244 14.88 48.10 -32.64
CA SER A 244 14.85 49.14 -33.69
C SER A 244 16.23 49.20 -34.31
N LEU A 245 16.28 49.06 -35.62
CA LEU A 245 17.48 49.31 -36.45
C LEU A 245 17.61 50.83 -36.71
N LEU A 246 18.74 51.38 -36.48
CA LEU A 246 19.39 52.39 -37.29
C LEU A 246 20.84 51.97 -37.56
#